data_387e41e4eed5b6ec5136bf4f2944faf4
#
_entry.id   387e41e4eed5b6ec5136bf4f2944faf4
#
_cell.length_a   1.000
_cell.length_b   1.000
_cell.length_c   1.000
_cell.angle_alpha   90.00
_cell.angle_beta   90.00
_cell.angle_gamma   90.00
#
_symmetry.space_group_name_H-M   'P 1'
#
loop_
_entity.id
_entity.type
_entity.pdbx_description
1 polymer ?
#
loop_
_entity_poly.entity_id
_entity_poly.type
_entity_poly.pdbx_seq_one_letter_code
_entity_poly.pdbx_strand_id
1 'polypeptide(L)'
;MKLTNLHLIALTASMAVATVAIAQGNNHKEERKSDFVTEKPMVHDPVMAEEDGTYHIFATGMGIQRMTSKDRKQWTVTNNPVMTVIPKWTHDSVPGFDKHVWAPDIIKWHGKWWLAYSCSTFGKNGSAIGLLSAKRLSSPIWNDEGCIVTSRENRDNWNAIDPNFVIDETDTPWLVWGSFWDGIQLAKLDTTMHIAKGEKPRTIARRHAPGTTTAEPNPTSAHAGTNAIEAPFILKHDDYYYLFVSWDYCCRGSKSNYRVAVGRSKSVEGPYLDKTGKDMSLGGGTLFIEGDKVNYEATGHCAAYSLNGQDIFICHGYSTELKGAPVLIQRTIKWSDDGWPSL
;
A
#
# COMPACT_ATOMS: atom_id res chain seq x y z
N MET A 1 28.12 57.97 49.55
CA MET A 1 27.17 58.10 50.60
C MET A 1 26.59 56.73 50.86
N LYS A 2 27.07 56.14 52.04
CA LYS A 2 26.36 55.37 53.08
C LYS A 2 25.53 54.17 52.55
N LEU A 3 25.55 52.93 53.04
CA LEU A 3 26.10 52.20 54.18
C LEU A 3 25.55 50.79 54.06
N THR A 4 26.41 49.76 54.07
CA THR A 4 26.54 48.68 55.08
C THR A 4 25.28 47.95 55.52
N ASN A 5 25.26 46.60 55.46
CA ASN A 5 25.54 45.60 56.50
C ASN A 5 25.20 44.24 55.96
N LEU A 6 26.07 43.29 55.89
CA LEU A 6 26.56 42.30 56.84
C LEU A 6 25.49 41.73 57.81
N HIS A 7 25.28 40.44 57.68
CA HIS A 7 25.18 39.43 58.77
C HIS A 7 24.76 38.11 58.17
N LEU A 8 25.31 37.04 58.35
CA LEU A 8 26.02 36.21 59.31
C LEU A 8 25.52 34.76 59.11
N ILE A 9 26.45 33.92 59.08
CA ILE A 9 26.51 32.47 58.96
C ILE A 9 25.54 31.77 59.95
N ALA A 10 24.92 30.66 59.51
CA ALA A 10 24.64 29.50 60.33
C ALA A 10 24.77 28.21 59.52
N LEU A 11 25.84 27.48 59.83
CA LEU A 11 25.98 26.06 59.50
C LEU A 11 25.01 25.24 60.32
N THR A 12 24.21 24.40 59.71
CA THR A 12 23.68 23.22 60.43
C THR A 12 23.82 22.02 59.47
N ALA A 13 24.68 21.11 59.91
CA ALA A 13 24.79 19.77 59.30
C ALA A 13 23.52 18.98 59.64
N SER A 14 22.92 18.37 58.62
CA SER A 14 21.92 17.33 58.82
C SER A 14 22.24 16.13 57.97
N MET A 15 22.35 15.03 58.63
CA MET A 15 22.69 13.69 58.13
C MET A 15 21.82 13.25 56.95
N ALA A 16 22.48 12.75 55.93
CA ALA A 16 21.85 12.03 54.84
C ALA A 16 21.32 10.67 55.35
N VAL A 17 20.04 10.51 55.38
CA VAL A 17 19.39 9.18 55.40
C VAL A 17 19.17 8.77 53.98
N ALA A 18 19.97 7.83 53.52
CA ALA A 18 19.76 7.19 52.21
C ALA A 18 18.53 6.28 52.28
N THR A 19 17.41 6.77 51.77
CA THR A 19 16.25 5.93 51.49
C THR A 19 16.48 5.25 50.14
N VAL A 20 16.75 3.95 50.19
CA VAL A 20 16.75 3.09 49.00
C VAL A 20 15.30 3.00 48.51
N ALA A 21 14.96 3.77 47.50
CA ALA A 21 13.73 3.61 46.77
C ALA A 21 13.89 2.34 45.89
N ILE A 22 13.25 1.26 46.31
CA ILE A 22 13.03 0.08 45.49
C ILE A 22 12.12 0.55 44.34
N ALA A 23 12.70 0.68 43.15
CA ALA A 23 11.94 0.88 41.93
C ALA A 23 11.10 -0.40 41.71
N GLN A 24 9.83 -0.35 42.11
CA GLN A 24 8.84 -1.29 41.59
C GLN A 24 8.72 -1.04 40.07
N GLY A 25 9.34 -1.91 39.29
CA GLY A 25 9.14 -1.96 37.88
C GLY A 25 7.66 -2.24 37.60
N ASN A 26 6.94 -1.21 37.21
CA ASN A 26 5.66 -1.37 36.59
C ASN A 26 5.90 -2.10 35.25
N ASN A 27 5.83 -3.41 35.27
CA ASN A 27 5.59 -4.23 34.10
C ASN A 27 4.18 -3.90 33.60
N HIS A 28 4.03 -2.81 32.85
CA HIS A 28 2.93 -2.71 31.91
C HIS A 28 3.16 -3.82 30.86
N LYS A 29 2.63 -5.02 31.12
CA LYS A 29 2.27 -5.94 30.07
C LYS A 29 1.23 -5.15 29.24
N GLU A 30 1.63 -4.66 28.07
CA GLU A 30 0.67 -4.28 27.05
C GLU A 30 -0.25 -5.50 26.90
N GLU A 31 -1.49 -5.39 27.36
CA GLU A 31 -2.51 -6.38 27.08
C GLU A 31 -2.62 -6.46 25.56
N ARG A 32 -2.13 -7.57 24.99
CA ARG A 32 -2.35 -7.85 23.57
C ARG A 32 -3.85 -7.89 23.38
N LYS A 33 -4.38 -6.90 22.65
CA LYS A 33 -5.79 -6.91 22.26
C LYS A 33 -6.07 -8.26 21.64
N SER A 34 -7.15 -8.93 22.03
CA SER A 34 -7.56 -10.21 21.46
C SER A 34 -7.97 -10.03 20.01
N ASP A 35 -7.82 -11.08 19.19
CA ASP A 35 -8.40 -11.12 17.87
C ASP A 35 -9.92 -10.90 17.98
N PHE A 36 -10.52 -10.27 16.98
CA PHE A 36 -11.95 -10.00 16.96
C PHE A 36 -12.56 -10.29 15.58
N VAL A 37 -13.85 -10.58 15.55
CA VAL A 37 -14.60 -10.89 14.32
C VAL A 37 -15.48 -9.71 13.94
N THR A 38 -15.54 -9.40 12.65
CA THR A 38 -16.35 -8.30 12.12
C THR A 38 -16.79 -8.58 10.67
N GLU A 39 -17.94 -8.04 10.27
CA GLU A 39 -18.41 -8.01 8.88
C GLU A 39 -17.91 -6.78 8.10
N LYS A 40 -17.52 -5.73 8.82
CA LYS A 40 -17.04 -4.48 8.24
C LYS A 40 -15.63 -4.18 8.75
N PRO A 41 -14.60 -4.91 8.31
CA PRO A 41 -13.25 -4.65 8.77
C PRO A 41 -12.77 -3.27 8.32
N MET A 42 -12.19 -2.52 9.25
CA MET A 42 -11.45 -1.32 8.93
C MET A 42 -10.14 -1.72 8.25
N VAL A 43 -9.92 -1.21 7.05
CA VAL A 43 -8.79 -1.60 6.21
C VAL A 43 -8.39 -0.47 5.28
N HIS A 44 -7.08 -0.32 5.06
CA HIS A 44 -6.52 0.59 4.06
C HIS A 44 -5.61 -0.21 3.14
N ASP A 45 -5.70 -0.01 1.82
CA ASP A 45 -4.89 -0.66 0.79
C ASP A 45 -4.94 -2.20 0.87
N PRO A 46 -6.14 -2.82 0.78
CA PRO A 46 -6.28 -4.26 0.96
C PRO A 46 -5.86 -5.04 -0.27
N VAL A 47 -5.13 -6.15 -0.04
CA VAL A 47 -4.93 -7.21 -1.01
C VAL A 47 -5.38 -8.54 -0.42
N MET A 48 -5.79 -9.49 -1.28
CA MET A 48 -6.37 -10.75 -0.84
C MET A 48 -5.70 -11.93 -1.53
N ALA A 49 -5.56 -13.03 -0.81
CA ALA A 49 -5.18 -14.33 -1.36
C ALA A 49 -6.02 -15.43 -0.71
N GLU A 50 -6.09 -16.60 -1.36
CA GLU A 50 -6.78 -17.76 -0.83
C GLU A 50 -5.81 -18.94 -0.73
N GLU A 51 -5.85 -19.65 0.40
CA GLU A 51 -5.14 -20.91 0.58
C GLU A 51 -5.98 -21.87 1.44
N ASP A 52 -6.19 -23.08 0.93
CA ASP A 52 -6.91 -24.17 1.61
C ASP A 52 -8.31 -23.75 2.15
N GLY A 53 -9.08 -23.04 1.32
CA GLY A 53 -10.42 -22.56 1.68
C GLY A 53 -10.44 -21.46 2.73
N THR A 54 -9.32 -20.77 2.93
CA THR A 54 -9.20 -19.61 3.80
C THR A 54 -8.76 -18.41 2.98
N TYR A 55 -9.55 -17.34 3.03
CA TYR A 55 -9.20 -16.05 2.47
C TYR A 55 -8.33 -15.27 3.47
N HIS A 56 -7.28 -14.67 3.00
CA HIS A 56 -6.38 -13.83 3.76
C HIS A 56 -6.38 -12.43 3.15
N ILE A 57 -6.58 -11.42 3.96
CA ILE A 57 -6.33 -10.02 3.58
C ILE A 57 -5.06 -9.55 4.29
N PHE A 58 -4.22 -8.85 3.51
CA PHE A 58 -3.08 -8.08 3.98
C PHE A 58 -3.36 -6.61 3.65
N ALA A 59 -2.97 -5.71 4.55
CA ALA A 59 -3.29 -4.29 4.41
C ALA A 59 -2.25 -3.42 5.11
N THR A 60 -2.29 -2.13 4.80
CA THR A 60 -1.50 -1.11 5.48
C THR A 60 -1.68 -1.20 6.99
N GLY A 61 -0.56 -1.15 7.73
CA GLY A 61 -0.55 -1.22 9.20
C GLY A 61 0.84 -1.38 9.79
N MET A 62 0.90 -1.45 11.12
CA MET A 62 2.16 -1.68 11.83
C MET A 62 2.66 -3.10 11.54
N GLY A 63 3.64 -3.23 10.66
CA GLY A 63 4.20 -4.51 10.22
C GLY A 63 3.27 -5.33 9.32
N ILE A 64 2.35 -4.71 8.59
CA ILE A 64 1.30 -5.27 7.71
C ILE A 64 0.17 -5.93 8.51
N GLN A 65 -1.01 -5.33 8.44
CA GLN A 65 -2.23 -5.87 9.05
C GLN A 65 -2.63 -7.19 8.37
N ARG A 66 -3.17 -8.12 9.16
CA ARG A 66 -3.68 -9.41 8.67
C ARG A 66 -5.11 -9.64 9.14
N MET A 67 -5.90 -10.25 8.27
CA MET A 67 -7.20 -10.80 8.64
C MET A 67 -7.54 -12.02 7.80
N THR A 68 -8.40 -12.88 8.31
CA THR A 68 -8.79 -14.13 7.64
C THR A 68 -10.29 -14.31 7.64
N SER A 69 -10.79 -15.04 6.64
CA SER A 69 -12.20 -15.40 6.51
C SER A 69 -12.36 -16.77 5.83
N LYS A 70 -13.44 -17.49 6.15
CA LYS A 70 -13.84 -18.71 5.43
C LYS A 70 -14.90 -18.43 4.36
N ASP A 71 -15.56 -17.30 4.42
CA ASP A 71 -16.72 -16.98 3.60
C ASP A 71 -16.71 -15.58 2.96
N ARG A 72 -15.64 -14.79 3.24
CA ARG A 72 -15.48 -13.38 2.85
C ARG A 72 -16.56 -12.43 3.41
N LYS A 73 -17.32 -12.88 4.42
CA LYS A 73 -18.34 -12.10 5.11
C LYS A 73 -17.90 -11.79 6.54
N GLN A 74 -17.54 -12.83 7.28
CA GLN A 74 -17.03 -12.71 8.64
C GLN A 74 -15.50 -12.73 8.61
N TRP A 75 -14.88 -11.65 9.06
CA TRP A 75 -13.42 -11.48 9.08
C TRP A 75 -12.88 -11.53 10.49
N THR A 76 -11.95 -12.41 10.75
CA THR A 76 -11.15 -12.42 11.97
C THR A 76 -9.96 -11.51 11.77
N VAL A 77 -9.96 -10.38 12.48
CA VAL A 77 -8.84 -9.43 12.48
C VAL A 77 -7.87 -9.83 13.58
N THR A 78 -6.63 -10.14 13.22
CA THR A 78 -5.61 -10.52 14.19
C THR A 78 -4.72 -9.33 14.58
N ASN A 79 -4.31 -9.31 15.84
CA ASN A 79 -3.33 -8.34 16.33
C ASN A 79 -1.86 -8.76 16.09
N ASN A 80 -1.66 -9.89 15.41
CA ASN A 80 -0.35 -10.36 15.00
C ASN A 80 -0.07 -9.93 13.55
N PRO A 81 0.75 -8.89 13.31
CA PRO A 81 1.11 -8.47 11.95
C PRO A 81 1.96 -9.53 11.25
N VAL A 82 2.15 -9.36 9.94
CA VAL A 82 3.06 -10.22 9.17
C VAL A 82 4.49 -10.09 9.69
N MET A 83 4.93 -8.86 9.94
CA MET A 83 6.25 -8.55 10.49
C MET A 83 6.13 -8.01 11.91
N THR A 84 6.68 -8.74 12.87
CA THR A 84 6.84 -8.26 14.26
C THR A 84 8.15 -7.49 14.45
N VAL A 85 9.12 -7.76 13.59
CA VAL A 85 10.41 -7.05 13.53
C VAL A 85 10.59 -6.50 12.13
N ILE A 86 10.78 -5.20 12.03
CA ILE A 86 11.01 -4.52 10.75
C ILE A 86 12.49 -4.67 10.38
N PRO A 87 12.83 -5.11 9.15
CA PRO A 87 14.22 -5.24 8.72
C PRO A 87 14.98 -3.93 8.81
N LYS A 88 16.23 -3.98 9.30
CA LYS A 88 17.05 -2.78 9.48
C LYS A 88 17.26 -1.98 8.20
N TRP A 89 17.40 -2.65 7.06
CA TRP A 89 17.63 -2.01 5.77
C TRP A 89 16.52 -1.02 5.38
N THR A 90 15.29 -1.18 5.89
CA THR A 90 14.18 -0.27 5.62
C THR A 90 14.46 1.13 6.15
N HIS A 91 15.00 1.25 7.37
CA HIS A 91 15.41 2.52 7.96
C HIS A 91 16.66 3.09 7.30
N ASP A 92 17.57 2.23 6.85
CA ASP A 92 18.78 2.67 6.12
C ASP A 92 18.40 3.24 4.73
N SER A 93 17.39 2.67 4.08
CA SER A 93 16.88 3.13 2.77
C SER A 93 15.93 4.32 2.88
N VAL A 94 15.10 4.36 3.94
CA VAL A 94 14.08 5.38 4.19
C VAL A 94 14.21 5.88 5.63
N PRO A 95 15.12 6.85 5.91
CA PRO A 95 15.42 7.28 7.28
C PRO A 95 14.23 7.82 8.08
N GLY A 96 13.19 8.32 7.41
CA GLY A 96 11.95 8.81 8.05
C GLY A 96 10.89 7.74 8.28
N PHE A 97 11.14 6.48 7.92
CA PHE A 97 10.18 5.40 8.07
C PHE A 97 9.97 5.00 9.55
N ASP A 98 8.71 4.85 9.97
CA ASP A 98 8.30 4.69 11.37
C ASP A 98 7.69 3.32 11.72
N LYS A 99 7.90 2.29 10.88
CA LYS A 99 7.32 0.94 10.98
C LYS A 99 5.87 0.82 10.51
N HIS A 100 5.21 1.89 10.11
CA HIS A 100 3.89 1.83 9.50
C HIS A 100 4.05 1.47 8.02
N VAL A 101 3.91 0.19 7.73
CA VAL A 101 4.13 -0.40 6.41
C VAL A 101 2.88 -0.18 5.57
N TRP A 102 3.06 0.25 4.30
CA TRP A 102 1.95 0.61 3.43
C TRP A 102 1.78 -0.37 2.29
N ALA A 103 0.55 -0.42 1.78
CA ALA A 103 0.15 -0.99 0.50
C ALA A 103 0.90 -2.27 0.14
N PRO A 104 0.59 -3.41 0.77
CA PRO A 104 1.17 -4.69 0.38
C PRO A 104 0.56 -5.20 -0.92
N ASP A 105 1.28 -6.08 -1.62
CA ASP A 105 0.74 -6.98 -2.64
C ASP A 105 1.22 -8.41 -2.41
N ILE A 106 0.42 -9.39 -2.86
CA ILE A 106 0.65 -10.80 -2.57
C ILE A 106 0.39 -11.67 -3.82
N ILE A 107 1.35 -12.52 -4.15
CA ILE A 107 1.19 -13.48 -5.25
C ILE A 107 1.79 -14.84 -4.90
N LYS A 108 1.21 -15.93 -5.43
CA LYS A 108 1.81 -17.26 -5.38
C LYS A 108 2.54 -17.53 -6.70
N TRP A 109 3.82 -17.81 -6.61
CA TRP A 109 4.62 -18.15 -7.78
C TRP A 109 5.73 -19.13 -7.41
N HIS A 110 5.94 -20.16 -8.23
CA HIS A 110 6.92 -21.23 -8.05
C HIS A 110 6.90 -21.87 -6.65
N GLY A 111 5.68 -22.15 -6.14
CA GLY A 111 5.46 -22.85 -4.88
C GLY A 111 5.70 -22.04 -3.61
N LYS A 112 5.94 -20.74 -3.73
CA LYS A 112 6.05 -19.79 -2.63
C LYS A 112 4.99 -18.69 -2.74
N TRP A 113 4.63 -18.11 -1.62
CA TRP A 113 3.96 -16.82 -1.52
C TRP A 113 5.02 -15.72 -1.44
N TRP A 114 4.84 -14.69 -2.25
CA TRP A 114 5.66 -13.51 -2.30
C TRP A 114 4.83 -12.30 -1.93
N LEU A 115 5.29 -11.53 -0.97
CA LEU A 115 4.59 -10.35 -0.47
C LEU A 115 5.50 -9.13 -0.60
N ALA A 116 5.12 -8.19 -1.46
CA ALA A 116 5.75 -6.88 -1.55
C ALA A 116 5.10 -5.92 -0.55
N TYR A 117 5.84 -4.91 -0.11
CA TYR A 117 5.35 -3.89 0.80
C TYR A 117 6.11 -2.57 0.66
N SER A 118 5.48 -1.47 1.04
CA SER A 118 6.04 -0.13 0.88
C SER A 118 6.54 0.45 2.19
N CYS A 119 7.75 1.01 2.17
CA CYS A 119 8.33 1.83 3.23
C CYS A 119 8.48 3.26 2.71
N SER A 120 7.85 4.24 3.37
CA SER A 120 7.88 5.62 2.92
C SER A 120 7.61 6.61 4.05
N THR A 121 7.66 7.89 3.72
CA THR A 121 7.16 9.01 4.52
C THR A 121 6.17 9.82 3.69
N PHE A 122 5.09 10.28 4.32
CA PHE A 122 3.99 10.94 3.63
C PHE A 122 4.46 12.20 2.86
N GLY A 123 4.06 12.27 1.58
CA GLY A 123 4.38 13.40 0.70
C GLY A 123 5.83 13.44 0.18
N LYS A 124 6.58 12.34 0.36
CA LYS A 124 7.97 12.19 -0.09
C LYS A 124 8.09 11.02 -1.06
N ASN A 125 9.10 11.05 -1.95
CA ASN A 125 9.49 9.90 -2.76
C ASN A 125 10.83 9.29 -2.33
N GLY A 126 11.30 9.60 -1.14
CA GLY A 126 12.32 8.80 -0.47
C GLY A 126 11.69 7.52 0.05
N SER A 127 11.57 6.50 -0.80
CA SER A 127 10.75 5.31 -0.55
C SER A 127 11.45 4.03 -0.99
N ALA A 128 10.95 2.89 -0.51
CA ALA A 128 11.44 1.57 -0.90
C ALA A 128 10.30 0.54 -0.90
N ILE A 129 10.33 -0.38 -1.84
CA ILE A 129 9.49 -1.58 -1.86
C ILE A 129 10.34 -2.75 -1.39
N GLY A 130 9.92 -3.38 -0.29
CA GLY A 130 10.52 -4.59 0.26
C GLY A 130 9.79 -5.85 -0.16
N LEU A 131 10.44 -6.99 0.05
CA LEU A 131 9.96 -8.30 -0.35
C LEU A 131 10.04 -9.28 0.81
N LEU A 132 8.96 -10.01 1.03
CA LEU A 132 8.89 -11.15 1.93
C LEU A 132 8.51 -12.40 1.16
N SER A 133 8.91 -13.57 1.68
CA SER A 133 8.43 -14.85 1.16
C SER A 133 8.00 -15.81 2.26
N ALA A 134 7.04 -16.69 1.95
CA ALA A 134 6.63 -17.78 2.81
C ALA A 134 6.14 -18.98 2.00
N LYS A 135 6.16 -20.18 2.59
CA LYS A 135 5.58 -21.38 1.97
C LYS A 135 4.05 -21.40 2.06
N ARG A 136 3.49 -20.75 3.08
CA ARG A 136 2.05 -20.71 3.36
C ARG A 136 1.63 -19.31 3.82
N LEU A 137 0.40 -18.91 3.48
CA LEU A 137 -0.18 -17.64 3.95
C LEU A 137 -0.32 -17.60 5.47
N SER A 138 -0.59 -18.75 6.09
CA SER A 138 -0.70 -18.89 7.55
C SER A 138 0.64 -18.94 8.28
N SER A 139 1.78 -18.85 7.59
CA SER A 139 3.11 -18.91 8.21
C SER A 139 3.24 -17.87 9.31
N PRO A 140 3.76 -18.26 10.49
CA PRO A 140 4.03 -17.33 11.59
C PRO A 140 5.26 -16.45 11.31
N ILE A 141 6.13 -16.90 10.40
CA ILE A 141 7.38 -16.22 10.02
C ILE A 141 7.42 -16.12 8.49
N TRP A 142 7.68 -14.92 8.01
CA TRP A 142 7.97 -14.61 6.62
C TRP A 142 9.46 -14.27 6.50
N ASN A 143 10.13 -14.80 5.48
CA ASN A 143 11.54 -14.52 5.21
C ASN A 143 11.66 -13.12 4.58
N ASP A 144 12.59 -12.32 5.08
CA ASP A 144 12.99 -11.06 4.44
C ASP A 144 13.88 -11.37 3.23
N GLU A 145 13.44 -11.03 2.05
CA GLU A 145 14.16 -11.19 0.79
C GLU A 145 14.81 -9.86 0.35
N GLY A 146 14.70 -8.80 1.16
CA GLY A 146 15.33 -7.51 0.93
C GLY A 146 14.50 -6.51 0.12
N CYS A 147 15.19 -5.60 -0.54
CA CYS A 147 14.61 -4.47 -1.27
C CYS A 147 14.51 -4.77 -2.77
N ILE A 148 13.33 -4.58 -3.38
CA ILE A 148 13.13 -4.75 -4.82
C ILE A 148 13.55 -3.47 -5.57
N VAL A 149 13.05 -2.31 -5.12
CA VAL A 149 13.27 -1.01 -5.77
C VAL A 149 13.21 0.12 -4.75
N THR A 150 13.98 1.17 -5.00
CA THR A 150 13.98 2.41 -4.21
C THR A 150 13.67 3.60 -5.08
N SER A 151 13.21 4.67 -4.44
CA SER A 151 13.21 6.02 -5.03
C SER A 151 13.83 7.02 -4.06
N ARG A 152 14.33 8.14 -4.61
CA ARG A 152 14.94 9.23 -3.83
C ARG A 152 14.57 10.57 -4.43
N GLU A 153 14.36 11.54 -3.56
CA GLU A 153 14.16 12.93 -3.94
C GLU A 153 15.29 13.41 -4.87
N ASN A 154 14.93 14.12 -5.92
CA ASN A 154 15.85 14.69 -6.92
C ASN A 154 16.74 13.66 -7.68
N ARG A 155 16.52 12.35 -7.50
CA ARG A 155 17.17 11.31 -8.29
C ARG A 155 16.20 10.66 -9.25
N ASP A 156 15.00 10.32 -8.76
CA ASP A 156 14.03 9.54 -9.50
C ASP A 156 12.76 10.35 -9.76
N ASN A 157 12.11 10.09 -10.87
CA ASN A 157 10.83 10.68 -11.23
C ASN A 157 9.63 9.77 -10.87
N TRP A 158 9.82 8.79 -10.02
CA TRP A 158 8.78 7.92 -9.48
C TRP A 158 8.82 7.87 -7.95
N ASN A 159 7.77 7.32 -7.36
CA ASN A 159 7.72 6.98 -5.95
C ASN A 159 7.65 5.45 -5.80
N ALA A 160 8.60 4.84 -5.11
CA ALA A 160 8.68 3.38 -4.93
C ALA A 160 7.73 2.91 -3.81
N ILE A 161 6.42 3.03 -4.07
CA ILE A 161 5.34 2.51 -3.22
C ILE A 161 4.23 1.90 -4.10
N ASP A 162 3.24 1.30 -3.46
CA ASP A 162 2.07 0.69 -4.08
C ASP A 162 2.44 -0.40 -5.10
N PRO A 163 3.18 -1.43 -4.67
CA PRO A 163 3.55 -2.53 -5.56
C PRO A 163 2.36 -3.37 -5.97
N ASN A 164 2.40 -3.92 -7.18
CA ASN A 164 1.58 -5.04 -7.61
C ASN A 164 2.40 -5.99 -8.47
N PHE A 165 2.29 -7.27 -8.21
CA PHE A 165 2.90 -8.32 -9.00
C PHE A 165 1.94 -8.81 -10.10
N VAL A 166 2.48 -9.09 -11.27
CA VAL A 166 1.78 -9.81 -12.33
C VAL A 166 2.71 -10.83 -12.97
N ILE A 167 2.18 -12.00 -13.29
CA ILE A 167 2.88 -13.03 -14.06
C ILE A 167 2.28 -13.03 -15.45
N ASP A 168 3.14 -12.91 -16.47
CA ASP A 168 2.68 -12.96 -17.84
C ASP A 168 2.51 -14.40 -18.35
N GLU A 169 2.04 -14.56 -19.59
CA GLU A 169 1.80 -15.85 -20.23
C GLU A 169 3.06 -16.68 -20.49
N THR A 170 4.24 -16.08 -20.36
CA THR A 170 5.54 -16.75 -20.46
C THR A 170 6.11 -17.14 -19.11
N ASP A 171 5.30 -17.07 -18.03
CA ASP A 171 5.70 -17.30 -16.63
C ASP A 171 6.77 -16.30 -16.15
N THR A 172 6.79 -15.12 -16.74
CA THR A 172 7.71 -14.04 -16.34
C THR A 172 7.04 -13.13 -15.31
N PRO A 173 7.68 -12.89 -14.15
CA PRO A 173 7.18 -11.96 -13.16
C PRO A 173 7.49 -10.50 -13.52
N TRP A 174 6.54 -9.61 -13.21
CA TRP A 174 6.63 -8.18 -13.39
C TRP A 174 6.22 -7.47 -12.12
N LEU A 175 6.82 -6.31 -11.85
CA LEU A 175 6.42 -5.37 -10.82
C LEU A 175 5.82 -4.13 -11.47
N VAL A 176 4.64 -3.76 -10.98
CA VAL A 176 3.98 -2.47 -11.26
C VAL A 176 3.95 -1.70 -9.96
N TRP A 177 4.27 -0.40 -9.98
CA TRP A 177 4.25 0.42 -8.77
C TRP A 177 4.12 1.90 -9.11
N GLY A 178 3.90 2.73 -8.12
CA GLY A 178 4.01 4.17 -8.27
C GLY A 178 2.85 4.94 -7.67
N SER A 179 3.17 6.14 -7.25
CA SER A 179 2.26 7.11 -6.68
C SER A 179 2.75 8.50 -7.02
N PHE A 180 1.91 9.30 -7.68
CA PHE A 180 2.24 10.64 -8.13
C PHE A 180 3.50 10.69 -9.03
N TRP A 181 4.36 11.69 -8.89
CA TRP A 181 5.55 11.95 -9.73
C TRP A 181 5.25 11.68 -11.22
N ASP A 182 5.97 10.76 -11.86
CA ASP A 182 5.71 10.40 -13.26
C ASP A 182 4.66 9.29 -13.42
N GLY A 183 3.90 9.00 -12.38
CA GLY A 183 2.82 8.01 -12.44
C GLY A 183 3.30 6.59 -12.23
N ILE A 184 2.63 5.66 -12.90
CA ILE A 184 2.77 4.22 -12.70
C ILE A 184 3.90 3.66 -13.54
N GLN A 185 4.80 2.94 -12.86
CA GLN A 185 5.98 2.31 -13.44
C GLN A 185 5.76 0.81 -13.62
N LEU A 186 6.43 0.22 -14.59
CA LEU A 186 6.48 -1.21 -14.85
C LEU A 186 7.92 -1.63 -15.07
N ALA A 187 8.33 -2.75 -14.48
CA ALA A 187 9.61 -3.39 -14.76
C ALA A 187 9.52 -4.91 -14.66
N LYS A 188 10.33 -5.59 -15.46
CA LYS A 188 10.49 -7.05 -15.41
C LYS A 188 11.28 -7.46 -14.19
N LEU A 189 10.84 -8.55 -13.55
CA LEU A 189 11.55 -9.18 -12.45
C LEU A 189 12.32 -10.43 -12.92
N ASP A 190 13.29 -10.84 -12.14
CA ASP A 190 13.97 -12.12 -12.29
C ASP A 190 13.32 -13.21 -11.42
N THR A 191 13.91 -14.42 -11.43
CA THR A 191 13.42 -15.56 -10.67
C THR A 191 13.52 -15.41 -9.15
N THR A 192 14.17 -14.38 -8.66
CA THR A 192 14.25 -14.01 -7.24
C THR A 192 13.24 -12.91 -6.87
N MET A 193 12.37 -12.52 -7.81
CA MET A 193 11.39 -11.45 -7.66
C MET A 193 12.01 -10.06 -7.44
N HIS A 194 13.23 -9.85 -7.91
CA HIS A 194 13.90 -8.55 -7.94
C HIS A 194 13.96 -8.02 -9.37
N ILE A 195 14.16 -6.70 -9.53
CA ILE A 195 14.30 -6.07 -10.86
C ILE A 195 15.38 -6.81 -11.66
N ALA A 196 15.03 -7.32 -12.83
CA ALA A 196 15.93 -8.09 -13.68
C ALA A 196 17.16 -7.25 -14.06
N LYS A 197 18.33 -7.91 -14.15
CA LYS A 197 19.58 -7.20 -14.46
C LYS A 197 19.49 -6.44 -15.80
N GLY A 198 19.72 -5.14 -15.75
CA GLY A 198 19.68 -4.27 -16.93
C GLY A 198 18.29 -3.74 -17.29
N GLU A 199 17.26 -4.20 -16.61
CA GLU A 199 15.90 -3.71 -16.78
C GLU A 199 15.80 -2.24 -16.29
N LYS A 200 15.02 -1.44 -17.01
CA LYS A 200 14.74 -0.04 -16.66
C LYS A 200 13.24 0.14 -16.50
N PRO A 201 12.80 0.77 -15.41
CA PRO A 201 11.40 1.12 -15.26
C PRO A 201 10.90 1.98 -16.43
N ARG A 202 9.64 1.76 -16.80
CA ARG A 202 8.94 2.58 -17.80
C ARG A 202 7.57 2.99 -17.27
N THR A 203 7.16 4.20 -17.63
CA THR A 203 5.85 4.72 -17.22
C THR A 203 4.77 4.18 -18.14
N ILE A 204 3.74 3.54 -17.53
CA ILE A 204 2.61 2.93 -18.27
C ILE A 204 1.29 3.66 -18.03
N ALA A 205 1.19 4.54 -17.02
CA ALA A 205 0.01 5.35 -16.80
C ALA A 205 0.35 6.67 -16.08
N ARG A 206 -0.36 7.73 -16.47
CA ARG A 206 -0.30 9.09 -15.89
C ARG A 206 -1.71 9.65 -15.72
N ARG A 207 -1.85 10.59 -14.83
CA ARG A 207 -3.06 11.41 -14.67
C ARG A 207 -2.82 12.80 -15.27
N HIS A 208 -3.65 13.25 -16.20
CA HIS A 208 -3.52 14.61 -16.72
C HIS A 208 -3.89 15.66 -15.65
N ALA A 209 -3.18 16.77 -15.66
CA ALA A 209 -3.50 17.89 -14.78
C ALA A 209 -4.89 18.48 -15.12
N PRO A 210 -5.61 19.04 -14.15
CA PRO A 210 -6.88 19.71 -14.41
C PRO A 210 -6.76 20.77 -15.51
N GLY A 211 -7.69 20.76 -16.46
CA GLY A 211 -7.72 21.70 -17.58
C GLY A 211 -6.82 21.33 -18.77
N THR A 212 -6.09 20.20 -18.69
CA THR A 212 -5.31 19.65 -19.81
C THR A 212 -6.01 18.42 -20.42
N THR A 213 -5.67 18.08 -21.66
CA THR A 213 -6.19 16.90 -22.35
C THR A 213 -5.20 15.74 -22.40
N THR A 214 -3.96 16.00 -22.07
CA THR A 214 -2.86 15.02 -22.09
C THR A 214 -2.02 15.18 -20.83
N ALA A 215 -1.59 14.06 -20.25
CA ALA A 215 -0.61 14.06 -19.18
C ALA A 215 0.79 14.23 -19.76
N GLU A 216 1.58 15.09 -19.15
CA GLU A 216 2.98 15.30 -19.51
C GLU A 216 3.91 14.51 -18.58
N PRO A 217 5.07 14.05 -19.07
CA PRO A 217 6.09 13.46 -18.23
C PRO A 217 6.49 14.41 -17.09
N ASN A 218 6.54 13.87 -15.87
CA ASN A 218 6.99 14.65 -14.72
C ASN A 218 8.51 14.51 -14.56
N PRO A 219 9.28 15.60 -14.50
CA PRO A 219 10.71 15.52 -14.32
C PRO A 219 11.08 15.03 -12.91
N THR A 220 12.30 14.55 -12.76
CA THR A 220 12.90 14.24 -11.46
C THR A 220 12.82 15.46 -10.53
N SER A 221 12.19 15.29 -9.36
CA SER A 221 11.92 16.39 -8.43
C SER A 221 11.65 15.86 -7.01
N ALA A 222 11.88 16.73 -6.01
CA ALA A 222 11.38 16.53 -4.65
C ALA A 222 9.86 16.78 -4.53
N HIS A 223 9.22 17.35 -5.55
CA HIS A 223 7.79 17.67 -5.56
C HIS A 223 7.00 16.68 -6.40
N ALA A 224 5.91 16.17 -5.84
CA ALA A 224 5.05 15.19 -6.46
C ALA A 224 4.40 15.64 -7.78
N GLY A 225 4.26 16.95 -7.99
CA GLY A 225 3.58 17.49 -9.18
C GLY A 225 2.07 17.29 -9.14
N THR A 226 1.45 17.30 -10.32
CA THR A 226 -0.02 17.26 -10.48
C THR A 226 -0.55 15.89 -10.92
N ASN A 227 0.33 14.91 -11.04
CA ASN A 227 0.02 13.55 -11.53
C ASN A 227 -0.64 12.72 -10.41
N ALA A 228 -1.88 13.03 -10.05
CA ALA A 228 -2.61 12.38 -8.96
C ALA A 228 -3.12 10.99 -9.39
N ILE A 229 -2.21 10.04 -9.51
CA ILE A 229 -2.42 8.64 -9.85
C ILE A 229 -1.55 7.75 -8.97
N GLU A 230 -2.09 6.61 -8.48
CA GLU A 230 -1.36 5.65 -7.65
C GLU A 230 -2.04 4.28 -7.63
N ALA A 231 -1.54 3.37 -6.79
CA ALA A 231 -2.16 2.09 -6.50
C ALA A 231 -2.52 1.28 -7.75
N PRO A 232 -1.54 0.93 -8.59
CA PRO A 232 -1.79 0.10 -9.76
C PRO A 232 -2.13 -1.34 -9.36
N PHE A 233 -3.02 -1.97 -10.12
CA PHE A 233 -3.27 -3.40 -10.07
C PHE A 233 -3.55 -3.95 -11.46
N ILE A 234 -2.86 -5.01 -11.86
CA ILE A 234 -3.08 -5.66 -13.15
C ILE A 234 -3.78 -7.01 -12.95
N LEU A 235 -4.97 -7.15 -13.55
CA LEU A 235 -5.68 -8.42 -13.69
C LEU A 235 -5.56 -8.93 -15.12
N LYS A 236 -5.12 -10.18 -15.31
CA LYS A 236 -5.25 -10.88 -16.59
C LYS A 236 -6.62 -11.53 -16.66
N HIS A 237 -7.41 -11.19 -17.68
CA HIS A 237 -8.69 -11.82 -17.97
C HIS A 237 -8.82 -12.00 -19.50
N ASP A 238 -9.10 -13.21 -19.92
CA ASP A 238 -9.09 -13.63 -21.33
C ASP A 238 -7.81 -13.16 -22.05
N ASP A 239 -7.95 -12.47 -23.17
CA ASP A 239 -6.85 -11.98 -24.01
C ASP A 239 -6.20 -10.68 -23.50
N TYR A 240 -6.70 -10.09 -22.41
CA TYR A 240 -6.28 -8.76 -21.97
C TYR A 240 -5.71 -8.73 -20.56
N TYR A 241 -4.77 -7.83 -20.38
CA TYR A 241 -4.32 -7.30 -19.10
C TYR A 241 -5.10 -6.02 -18.81
N TYR A 242 -5.76 -5.93 -17.66
CA TYR A 242 -6.52 -4.78 -17.22
C TYR A 242 -5.74 -4.06 -16.13
N LEU A 243 -5.27 -2.86 -16.42
CA LEU A 243 -4.59 -2.00 -15.46
C LEU A 243 -5.63 -1.13 -14.76
N PHE A 244 -5.87 -1.43 -13.49
CA PHE A 244 -6.61 -0.56 -12.59
C PHE A 244 -5.63 0.40 -11.91
N VAL A 245 -6.04 1.64 -11.73
CA VAL A 245 -5.27 2.69 -11.03
C VAL A 245 -6.21 3.52 -10.21
N SER A 246 -5.72 4.11 -9.15
CA SER A 246 -6.50 5.06 -8.36
C SER A 246 -6.14 6.49 -8.74
N TRP A 247 -7.15 7.31 -8.93
CA TRP A 247 -7.04 8.73 -9.24
C TRP A 247 -7.40 9.61 -8.06
N ASP A 248 -6.81 10.78 -8.04
CA ASP A 248 -7.05 11.87 -7.12
C ASP A 248 -6.54 11.53 -5.69
N TYR A 249 -7.24 11.83 -4.62
CA TYR A 249 -6.64 11.87 -3.29
C TYR A 249 -7.32 10.95 -2.28
N CYS A 250 -6.55 10.05 -1.69
CA CYS A 250 -6.87 9.28 -0.48
C CYS A 250 -6.63 10.10 0.81
N CYS A 251 -6.75 9.43 1.94
CA CYS A 251 -6.13 9.79 3.23
C CYS A 251 -6.61 11.11 3.84
N ARG A 252 -7.82 11.57 3.44
CA ARG A 252 -8.46 12.80 3.91
C ARG A 252 -9.80 12.54 4.61
N GLY A 253 -10.07 11.26 4.99
CA GLY A 253 -11.33 10.85 5.58
C GLY A 253 -12.51 11.23 4.68
N SER A 254 -13.52 11.90 5.22
CA SER A 254 -14.70 12.36 4.48
C SER A 254 -14.42 13.39 3.37
N LYS A 255 -13.20 13.93 3.31
CA LYS A 255 -12.77 14.86 2.25
C LYS A 255 -11.99 14.17 1.13
N SER A 256 -11.85 12.85 1.19
CA SER A 256 -11.24 12.08 0.12
C SER A 256 -12.10 12.13 -1.13
N ASN A 257 -11.46 12.17 -2.30
CA ASN A 257 -12.12 12.13 -3.61
C ASN A 257 -11.52 11.03 -4.51
N TYR A 258 -10.95 10.02 -3.87
CA TYR A 258 -10.31 8.86 -4.46
C TYR A 258 -11.29 8.06 -5.33
N ARG A 259 -10.85 7.55 -6.47
CA ARG A 259 -11.65 6.77 -7.41
C ARG A 259 -10.76 5.87 -8.26
N VAL A 260 -11.32 4.79 -8.79
CA VAL A 260 -10.58 3.83 -9.62
C VAL A 260 -10.91 4.02 -11.07
N ALA A 261 -9.88 3.98 -11.92
CA ALA A 261 -10.00 3.94 -13.37
C ALA A 261 -9.32 2.69 -13.92
N VAL A 262 -9.69 2.29 -15.15
CA VAL A 262 -9.18 1.09 -15.81
C VAL A 262 -8.87 1.35 -17.28
N GLY A 263 -7.83 0.72 -17.77
CA GLY A 263 -7.52 0.53 -19.19
C GLY A 263 -7.05 -0.90 -19.45
N ARG A 264 -6.98 -1.31 -20.71
CA ARG A 264 -6.57 -2.67 -21.07
C ARG A 264 -5.53 -2.73 -22.18
N SER A 265 -4.75 -3.81 -22.18
CA SER A 265 -3.75 -4.12 -23.21
C SER A 265 -3.71 -5.60 -23.49
N LYS A 266 -3.30 -6.01 -24.71
CA LYS A 266 -2.98 -7.42 -25.02
C LYS A 266 -1.60 -7.84 -24.51
N SER A 267 -0.76 -6.91 -24.10
CA SER A 267 0.56 -7.16 -23.53
C SER A 267 0.64 -6.57 -22.13
N VAL A 268 1.30 -7.26 -21.21
CA VAL A 268 1.61 -6.72 -19.88
C VAL A 268 2.41 -5.42 -19.96
N GLU A 269 3.17 -5.25 -21.04
CA GLU A 269 3.97 -4.06 -21.29
C GLU A 269 3.17 -2.84 -21.75
N GLY A 270 1.89 -3.02 -22.10
CA GLY A 270 1.04 -1.98 -22.66
C GLY A 270 1.14 -1.90 -24.21
N PRO A 271 0.68 -0.81 -24.83
CA PRO A 271 0.00 0.32 -24.17
C PRO A 271 -1.36 -0.08 -23.59
N TYR A 272 -1.69 0.47 -22.42
CA TYR A 272 -3.01 0.30 -21.81
C TYR A 272 -3.95 1.37 -22.35
N LEU A 273 -4.98 0.96 -23.06
CA LEU A 273 -5.94 1.86 -23.67
C LEU A 273 -7.25 1.90 -22.87
N ASP A 274 -7.85 3.06 -22.73
CA ASP A 274 -9.19 3.22 -22.19
C ASP A 274 -10.29 2.89 -23.22
N LYS A 275 -11.56 2.97 -22.83
CA LYS A 275 -12.70 2.71 -23.74
C LYS A 275 -12.74 3.60 -24.98
N THR A 276 -12.11 4.77 -24.94
CA THR A 276 -12.05 5.71 -26.07
C THR A 276 -10.84 5.46 -26.96
N GLY A 277 -9.96 4.53 -26.58
CA GLY A 277 -8.70 4.24 -27.28
C GLY A 277 -7.55 5.15 -26.85
N LYS A 278 -7.71 5.98 -25.81
CA LYS A 278 -6.64 6.84 -25.31
C LYS A 278 -5.69 6.04 -24.40
N ASP A 279 -4.38 6.21 -24.64
CA ASP A 279 -3.33 5.58 -23.84
C ASP A 279 -3.29 6.15 -22.41
N MET A 280 -3.24 5.25 -21.42
CA MET A 280 -3.12 5.64 -20.01
C MET A 280 -1.81 6.36 -19.70
N SER A 281 -0.73 6.08 -20.43
CA SER A 281 0.53 6.83 -20.30
C SER A 281 0.40 8.29 -20.71
N LEU A 282 -0.64 8.63 -21.48
CA LEU A 282 -1.00 9.97 -21.93
C LEU A 282 -2.26 10.52 -21.22
N GLY A 283 -2.56 9.98 -20.03
CA GLY A 283 -3.69 10.42 -19.22
C GLY A 283 -5.04 9.82 -19.62
N GLY A 284 -5.07 8.71 -20.34
CA GLY A 284 -6.26 7.88 -20.55
C GLY A 284 -6.71 7.18 -19.27
N GLY A 285 -7.86 6.53 -19.35
CA GLY A 285 -8.45 5.74 -18.28
C GLY A 285 -9.97 5.89 -18.28
N THR A 286 -10.67 4.78 -18.14
CA THR A 286 -12.12 4.74 -18.00
C THR A 286 -12.46 4.65 -16.52
N LEU A 287 -13.31 5.55 -16.02
CA LEU A 287 -13.78 5.48 -14.62
C LEU A 287 -14.45 4.13 -14.37
N PHE A 288 -14.03 3.43 -13.31
CA PHE A 288 -14.52 2.12 -12.93
C PHE A 288 -15.42 2.16 -11.69
N ILE A 289 -14.96 2.82 -10.62
CA ILE A 289 -15.74 3.06 -9.41
C ILE A 289 -15.32 4.36 -8.76
N GLU A 290 -16.27 5.06 -8.16
CA GLU A 290 -16.05 6.20 -7.28
C GLU A 290 -17.03 6.16 -6.09
N GLY A 291 -16.85 7.03 -5.11
CA GLY A 291 -17.76 7.15 -3.98
C GLY A 291 -19.15 7.62 -4.42
N ASP A 292 -20.17 6.90 -3.97
CA ASP A 292 -21.59 7.19 -4.26
C ASP A 292 -22.15 8.36 -3.43
N LYS A 293 -21.35 8.89 -2.50
CA LYS A 293 -21.71 9.96 -1.54
C LYS A 293 -22.85 9.61 -0.58
N VAL A 294 -23.32 8.37 -0.63
CA VAL A 294 -24.37 7.83 0.25
C VAL A 294 -23.75 6.83 1.24
N ASN A 295 -23.04 5.83 0.74
CA ASN A 295 -22.36 4.83 1.55
C ASN A 295 -20.87 5.16 1.71
N TYR A 296 -20.27 5.73 0.66
CA TYR A 296 -18.84 6.02 0.60
C TYR A 296 -18.59 7.41 0.01
N GLU A 297 -17.77 8.18 0.68
CA GLU A 297 -17.28 9.46 0.18
C GLU A 297 -16.35 9.30 -1.03
N ALA A 298 -15.52 8.27 -0.97
CA ALA A 298 -14.51 7.93 -1.98
C ALA A 298 -14.16 6.46 -1.90
N THR A 299 -13.61 5.89 -2.99
CA THR A 299 -13.19 4.48 -3.07
C THR A 299 -11.90 4.40 -3.85
N GLY A 300 -10.94 3.60 -3.41
CA GLY A 300 -9.70 3.44 -4.15
C GLY A 300 -8.76 2.39 -3.57
N HIS A 301 -7.55 2.33 -4.11
CA HIS A 301 -6.53 1.34 -3.82
C HIS A 301 -7.11 -0.06 -3.91
N CYS A 302 -7.31 -0.51 -5.15
CA CYS A 302 -8.01 -1.75 -5.43
C CYS A 302 -7.07 -2.91 -5.71
N ALA A 303 -7.64 -4.10 -5.59
CA ALA A 303 -7.09 -5.34 -6.11
C ALA A 303 -8.20 -6.14 -6.80
N ALA A 304 -7.85 -6.93 -7.80
CA ALA A 304 -8.78 -7.72 -8.59
C ALA A 304 -8.24 -9.13 -8.83
N TYR A 305 -9.06 -10.14 -8.64
CA TYR A 305 -8.64 -11.54 -8.62
C TYR A 305 -9.65 -12.44 -9.32
N SER A 306 -9.15 -13.47 -10.01
CA SER A 306 -9.95 -14.63 -10.41
C SER A 306 -9.81 -15.71 -9.35
N LEU A 307 -10.79 -15.85 -8.47
CA LEU A 307 -10.79 -16.79 -7.36
C LEU A 307 -12.03 -17.68 -7.40
N ASN A 308 -11.80 -19.01 -7.39
CA ASN A 308 -12.86 -20.00 -7.37
C ASN A 308 -13.94 -19.80 -8.47
N GLY A 309 -13.51 -19.42 -9.69
CA GLY A 309 -14.40 -19.19 -10.83
C GLY A 309 -15.19 -17.88 -10.78
N GLN A 310 -14.83 -16.96 -9.91
CA GLN A 310 -15.41 -15.63 -9.82
C GLN A 310 -14.32 -14.58 -9.92
N ASP A 311 -14.57 -13.53 -10.68
CA ASP A 311 -13.71 -12.35 -10.70
C ASP A 311 -14.19 -11.37 -9.62
N ILE A 312 -13.30 -11.09 -8.68
CA ILE A 312 -13.59 -10.35 -7.46
C ILE A 312 -12.76 -9.06 -7.47
N PHE A 313 -13.42 -7.96 -7.19
CA PHE A 313 -12.81 -6.67 -6.96
C PHE A 313 -12.88 -6.34 -5.46
N ILE A 314 -11.77 -5.89 -4.89
CA ILE A 314 -11.73 -5.33 -3.55
C ILE A 314 -11.05 -3.96 -3.57
N CYS A 315 -11.44 -3.09 -2.64
CA CYS A 315 -10.77 -1.82 -2.39
C CYS A 315 -11.11 -1.34 -0.97
N HIS A 316 -10.54 -0.23 -0.54
CA HIS A 316 -11.10 0.46 0.61
C HIS A 316 -12.06 1.58 0.16
N GLY A 317 -13.07 1.83 0.99
CA GLY A 317 -13.99 2.94 0.83
C GLY A 317 -14.09 3.78 2.09
N TYR A 318 -14.11 5.09 1.97
CA TYR A 318 -14.27 6.01 3.10
C TYR A 318 -15.75 6.10 3.47
N SER A 319 -16.16 5.35 4.50
CA SER A 319 -17.56 5.19 4.91
C SER A 319 -18.16 6.52 5.39
N THR A 320 -19.30 6.91 4.82
CA THR A 320 -20.08 8.07 5.27
C THR A 320 -20.62 7.87 6.67
N GLU A 321 -21.13 6.64 6.97
CA GLU A 321 -21.63 6.23 8.29
C GLU A 321 -20.54 6.37 9.37
N LEU A 322 -19.31 5.97 9.06
CA LEU A 322 -18.17 6.00 9.98
C LEU A 322 -17.30 7.25 9.81
N LYS A 323 -17.89 8.36 9.35
CA LYS A 323 -17.24 9.69 9.23
C LYS A 323 -15.93 9.65 8.44
N GLY A 324 -15.90 8.88 7.35
CA GLY A 324 -14.75 8.76 6.47
C GLY A 324 -13.68 7.75 6.94
N ALA A 325 -14.00 6.85 7.87
CA ALA A 325 -13.12 5.73 8.18
C ALA A 325 -13.05 4.76 6.98
N PRO A 326 -11.86 4.24 6.64
CA PRO A 326 -11.71 3.31 5.53
C PRO A 326 -12.20 1.91 5.91
N VAL A 327 -13.06 1.31 5.10
CA VAL A 327 -13.61 -0.02 5.29
C VAL A 327 -13.46 -0.85 4.02
N LEU A 328 -13.48 -2.17 4.16
CA LEU A 328 -13.39 -3.10 3.04
C LEU A 328 -14.64 -3.03 2.17
N ILE A 329 -14.42 -2.84 0.87
CA ILE A 329 -15.42 -3.05 -0.18
C ILE A 329 -15.06 -4.30 -0.95
N GLN A 330 -16.05 -5.15 -1.21
CA GLN A 330 -15.92 -6.33 -2.07
C GLN A 330 -17.06 -6.33 -3.08
N ARG A 331 -16.75 -6.61 -4.36
CA ARG A 331 -17.71 -6.68 -5.45
C ARG A 331 -17.33 -7.82 -6.40
N THR A 332 -18.29 -8.34 -7.13
CA THR A 332 -18.06 -9.25 -8.27
C THR A 332 -17.87 -8.41 -9.52
N ILE A 333 -16.83 -8.67 -10.28
CA ILE A 333 -16.62 -8.07 -11.60
C ILE A 333 -17.55 -8.78 -12.60
N LYS A 334 -18.25 -8.00 -13.40
CA LYS A 334 -19.02 -8.45 -14.55
C LYS A 334 -18.32 -7.99 -15.81
N TRP A 335 -18.36 -8.83 -16.82
CA TRP A 335 -17.73 -8.52 -18.11
C TRP A 335 -18.80 -8.29 -19.16
N SER A 336 -18.69 -7.21 -19.92
CA SER A 336 -19.53 -6.94 -21.09
C SER A 336 -19.07 -7.78 -22.29
N ASP A 337 -19.91 -7.90 -23.33
CA ASP A 337 -19.60 -8.66 -24.55
C ASP A 337 -18.34 -8.14 -25.28
N ASP A 338 -18.02 -6.86 -25.13
CA ASP A 338 -16.78 -6.24 -25.64
C ASP A 338 -15.60 -6.33 -24.67
N GLY A 339 -15.75 -7.11 -23.57
CA GLY A 339 -14.70 -7.46 -22.63
C GLY A 339 -14.33 -6.32 -21.66
N TRP A 340 -15.21 -5.38 -21.34
CA TRP A 340 -14.93 -4.38 -20.32
C TRP A 340 -15.53 -4.74 -18.95
N PRO A 341 -14.76 -4.52 -17.86
CA PRO A 341 -15.24 -4.79 -16.52
C PRO A 341 -16.25 -3.76 -16.03
N SER A 342 -17.19 -4.21 -15.19
CA SER A 342 -18.13 -3.40 -14.40
C SER A 342 -18.44 -4.07 -13.06
N LEU A 343 -19.05 -3.36 -12.12
CA LEU A 343 -19.42 -3.88 -10.79
C LEU A 343 -20.93 -4.08 -10.63
#